data_a56faa9b08d50f00a011b00a512bc7a9
#
_entry.id   a56faa9b08d50f00a011b00a512bc7a9
#
_cell.length_a   1.000
_cell.length_b   1.000
_cell.length_c   1.000
_cell.angle_alpha   90.00
_cell.angle_beta   90.00
_cell.angle_gamma   90.00
#
_symmetry.space_group_name_H-M   'P 1'
#
loop_
_entity.id
_entity.type
_entity.pdbx_description
1 polymer ?
#
loop_
_entity_poly.entity_id
_entity_poly.type
_entity_poly.pdbx_seq_one_letter_code
_entity_poly.pdbx_strand_id
1 'polypeptide(L)'
;MTTAKQIAANRRNAAKSTGPRTPAGKLRAKVNALKHGLAAKSVREESKRQQIDALTRIFGGQPDPIAARAIAEAQVELQCVERYRADLLSKIPPLDDAGASEQGEEITNVVLRLEKLLRYERRATSKRDKAIKS
;
A
#
# COMPACT_ATOMS: atom_id res chain seq x y z
N MET A 1 8.86 20.93 -0.16
CA MET A 1 8.47 21.21 1.25
C MET A 1 7.12 21.89 1.27
N THR A 2 6.22 21.52 2.19
CA THR A 2 4.88 22.12 2.30
C THR A 2 4.99 23.44 3.06
N THR A 3 4.48 24.54 2.51
CA THR A 3 4.56 25.87 3.15
C THR A 3 3.58 25.98 4.33
N ALA A 4 3.85 26.86 5.29
CA ALA A 4 2.97 27.12 6.44
C ALA A 4 1.54 27.52 6.00
N LYS A 5 1.42 28.27 4.90
CA LYS A 5 0.13 28.64 4.31
C LYS A 5 -0.65 27.41 3.80
N GLN A 6 0.04 26.45 3.16
CA GLN A 6 -0.57 25.20 2.72
C GLN A 6 -1.02 24.33 3.91
N ILE A 7 -0.22 24.26 4.96
CA ILE A 7 -0.58 23.53 6.19
C ILE A 7 -1.83 24.13 6.83
N ALA A 8 -1.90 25.46 6.95
CA ALA A 8 -3.06 26.15 7.50
C ALA A 8 -4.32 25.99 6.64
N ALA A 9 -4.19 26.02 5.30
CA ALA A 9 -5.29 25.75 4.37
C ALA A 9 -5.78 24.31 4.49
N ASN A 10 -4.89 23.34 4.54
CA ASN A 10 -5.22 21.92 4.69
C ASN A 10 -5.93 21.63 6.01
N ARG A 11 -5.50 22.24 7.13
CA ARG A 11 -6.20 22.13 8.43
C ARG A 11 -7.61 22.69 8.36
N ARG A 12 -7.82 23.87 7.74
CA ARG A 12 -9.15 24.45 7.55
C ARG A 12 -10.04 23.56 6.69
N ASN A 13 -9.52 23.02 5.61
CA ASN A 13 -10.25 22.10 4.73
C ASN A 13 -10.60 20.78 5.43
N ALA A 14 -9.66 20.23 6.21
CA ALA A 14 -9.90 19.04 7.01
C ALA A 14 -11.01 19.25 8.07
N ALA A 15 -11.02 20.41 8.73
CA ALA A 15 -12.10 20.77 9.69
C ALA A 15 -13.48 20.89 9.04
N LYS A 16 -13.54 21.31 7.76
CA LYS A 16 -14.78 21.36 6.98
C LYS A 16 -15.18 20.02 6.37
N SER A 17 -14.25 19.09 6.24
CA SER A 17 -14.48 17.77 5.67
C SER A 17 -15.19 16.87 6.66
N THR A 18 -16.47 16.66 6.46
CA THR A 18 -17.30 15.85 7.35
C THR A 18 -17.25 14.34 7.06
N GLY A 19 -16.52 13.93 6.03
CA GLY A 19 -16.51 12.53 5.60
C GLY A 19 -17.90 11.99 5.22
N PRO A 20 -18.01 10.68 4.91
CA PRO A 20 -19.30 10.08 4.58
C PRO A 20 -20.17 9.97 5.84
N ARG A 21 -21.35 10.58 5.80
CA ARG A 21 -22.33 10.56 6.91
C ARG A 21 -23.29 9.37 6.85
N THR A 22 -23.61 8.88 5.65
CA THR A 22 -24.54 7.76 5.47
C THR A 22 -23.87 6.41 5.68
N PRO A 23 -24.58 5.37 6.15
CA PRO A 23 -24.03 4.01 6.26
C PRO A 23 -23.45 3.49 4.95
N ALA A 24 -24.14 3.72 3.84
CA ALA A 24 -23.66 3.34 2.50
C ALA A 24 -22.37 4.10 2.10
N GLY A 25 -22.30 5.41 2.41
CA GLY A 25 -21.09 6.20 2.18
C GLY A 25 -19.92 5.74 3.04
N LYS A 26 -20.14 5.41 4.31
CA LYS A 26 -19.13 4.83 5.21
C LYS A 26 -18.64 3.47 4.69
N LEU A 27 -19.55 2.63 4.20
CA LEU A 27 -19.21 1.34 3.62
C LEU A 27 -18.37 1.52 2.34
N ARG A 28 -18.76 2.43 1.43
CA ARG A 28 -17.97 2.76 0.23
C ARG A 28 -16.57 3.28 0.57
N ALA A 29 -16.45 4.18 1.55
CA ALA A 29 -15.16 4.68 2.01
C ALA A 29 -14.29 3.57 2.60
N LYS A 30 -14.89 2.68 3.40
CA LYS A 30 -14.23 1.50 3.96
C LYS A 30 -13.75 0.54 2.85
N VAL A 31 -14.59 0.25 1.86
CA VAL A 31 -14.25 -0.59 0.71
C VAL A 31 -13.17 0.06 -0.15
N ASN A 32 -13.21 1.38 -0.35
CA ASN A 32 -12.14 2.10 -1.07
C ASN A 32 -10.81 2.07 -0.33
N ALA A 33 -10.81 2.15 0.99
CA ALA A 33 -9.61 1.97 1.82
C ALA A 33 -9.09 0.53 1.77
N LEU A 34 -10.00 -0.45 1.63
CA LEU A 34 -9.70 -1.88 1.51
C LEU A 34 -9.33 -2.33 0.10
N LYS A 35 -9.60 -1.51 -0.94
CA LYS A 35 -9.39 -1.88 -2.36
C LYS A 35 -8.00 -2.43 -2.67
N HIS A 36 -7.00 -2.04 -1.88
CA HIS A 36 -5.63 -2.51 -2.05
C HIS A 36 -5.14 -3.35 -0.87
N GLY A 37 -5.88 -3.42 0.25
CA GLY A 37 -5.47 -4.15 1.46
C GLY A 37 -4.16 -3.66 2.10
N LEU A 38 -3.47 -2.73 1.42
CA LEU A 38 -2.14 -2.23 1.80
C LEU A 38 -2.19 -1.21 2.93
N ALA A 39 -3.32 -0.49 3.07
CA ALA A 39 -3.54 0.52 4.11
C ALA A 39 -4.53 0.07 5.18
N ALA A 40 -5.16 -1.10 5.02
CA ALA A 40 -6.11 -1.60 5.99
C ALA A 40 -5.36 -2.10 7.24
N LYS A 41 -5.56 -1.43 8.35
CA LYS A 41 -5.29 -1.98 9.68
C LYS A 41 -6.28 -3.12 9.93
N SER A 42 -6.08 -4.28 9.37
CA SER A 42 -7.02 -5.37 9.49
C SER A 42 -6.39 -6.62 10.08
N VAL A 43 -7.23 -7.59 10.35
CA VAL A 43 -7.04 -8.96 10.85
C VAL A 43 -5.71 -9.67 10.49
N ARG A 44 -4.95 -9.12 9.55
CA ARG A 44 -3.57 -9.54 9.20
C ARG A 44 -2.47 -8.86 10.04
N GLU A 45 -2.80 -7.97 10.98
CA GLU A 45 -1.76 -7.27 11.78
C GLU A 45 -0.93 -8.25 12.59
N GLU A 46 -1.56 -9.26 13.17
CA GLU A 46 -0.85 -10.28 13.97
C GLU A 46 0.13 -11.08 13.10
N SER A 47 -0.32 -11.56 11.93
CA SER A 47 0.55 -12.27 11.00
C SER A 47 1.68 -11.37 10.47
N LYS A 48 1.41 -10.09 10.23
CA LYS A 48 2.46 -9.13 9.83
C LYS A 48 3.45 -8.88 10.96
N ARG A 49 2.98 -8.73 12.20
CA ARG A 49 3.86 -8.57 13.38
C ARG A 49 4.78 -9.77 13.55
N GLN A 50 4.25 -10.99 13.46
CA GLN A 50 5.03 -12.21 13.54
C GLN A 50 6.10 -12.27 12.43
N GLN A 51 5.76 -11.87 11.20
CA GLN A 51 6.72 -11.81 10.10
C GLN A 51 7.79 -10.74 10.33
N ILE A 52 7.41 -9.55 10.81
CA ILE A 52 8.34 -8.47 11.15
C ILE A 52 9.28 -8.94 12.27
N ASP A 53 8.75 -9.54 13.32
CA ASP A 53 9.56 -10.02 14.45
C ASP A 53 10.52 -11.14 14.02
N ALA A 54 10.07 -12.06 13.16
CA ALA A 54 10.94 -13.10 12.61
C ALA A 54 12.07 -12.51 11.75
N LEU A 55 11.76 -11.57 10.86
CA LEU A 55 12.77 -10.89 10.04
C LEU A 55 13.70 -10.02 10.88
N THR A 56 13.18 -9.34 11.90
CA THR A 56 14.00 -8.54 12.83
C THR A 56 15.04 -9.43 13.54
N ARG A 57 14.68 -10.66 13.91
CA ARG A 57 15.63 -11.61 14.50
C ARG A 57 16.72 -12.02 13.51
N ILE A 58 16.36 -12.23 12.24
CA ILE A 58 17.32 -12.57 11.16
C ILE A 58 18.30 -11.41 10.92
N PHE A 59 17.78 -10.17 10.91
CA PHE A 59 18.58 -8.96 10.77
C PHE A 59 19.25 -8.51 12.09
N GLY A 60 19.01 -9.20 13.20
CA GLY A 60 19.53 -8.87 14.54
C GLY A 60 21.04 -8.93 14.71
N GLY A 61 21.80 -9.28 13.65
CA GLY A 61 23.26 -9.08 13.57
C GLY A 61 23.65 -7.63 13.20
N GLN A 62 22.72 -6.77 12.91
CA GLN A 62 22.96 -5.34 12.69
C GLN A 62 23.21 -4.64 14.03
N PRO A 63 24.13 -3.65 14.08
CA PRO A 63 24.49 -2.96 15.32
C PRO A 63 23.33 -2.13 15.92
N ASP A 64 22.34 -1.77 15.10
CA ASP A 64 21.17 -1.03 15.56
C ASP A 64 19.86 -1.84 15.43
N PRO A 65 19.22 -2.21 16.56
CA PRO A 65 17.95 -2.95 16.56
C PRO A 65 16.78 -2.13 15.97
N ILE A 66 16.87 -0.79 16.00
CA ILE A 66 15.84 0.09 15.41
C ILE A 66 15.94 0.01 13.88
N ALA A 67 17.14 0.05 13.33
CA ALA A 67 17.39 -0.13 11.89
C ALA A 67 16.94 -1.53 11.42
N ALA A 68 17.30 -2.58 12.16
CA ALA A 68 16.88 -3.96 11.87
C ALA A 68 15.36 -4.09 11.77
N ARG A 69 14.62 -3.49 12.71
CA ARG A 69 13.16 -3.48 12.69
C ARG A 69 12.60 -2.68 11.51
N ALA A 70 13.17 -1.50 11.21
CA ALA A 70 12.75 -0.67 10.09
C ALA A 70 12.96 -1.38 8.73
N ILE A 71 14.05 -2.12 8.58
CA ILE A 71 14.32 -2.96 7.41
C ILE A 71 13.28 -4.07 7.30
N ALA A 72 13.00 -4.78 8.41
CA ALA A 72 12.02 -5.85 8.46
C ALA A 72 10.60 -5.34 8.09
N GLU A 73 10.18 -4.20 8.62
CA GLU A 73 8.89 -3.57 8.30
C GLU A 73 8.79 -3.23 6.81
N ALA A 74 9.83 -2.62 6.25
CA ALA A 74 9.88 -2.27 4.84
C ALA A 74 9.88 -3.51 3.94
N GLN A 75 10.55 -4.58 4.34
CA GLN A 75 10.56 -5.85 3.60
C GLN A 75 9.18 -6.50 3.58
N VAL A 76 8.46 -6.50 4.70
CA VAL A 76 7.08 -7.01 4.76
C VAL A 76 6.14 -6.15 3.91
N GLU A 77 6.32 -4.82 3.89
CA GLU A 77 5.56 -3.93 2.99
C GLU A 77 5.81 -4.30 1.52
N LEU A 78 7.06 -4.53 1.11
CA LEU A 78 7.43 -4.96 -0.26
C LEU A 78 6.80 -6.30 -0.64
N GLN A 79 6.88 -7.30 0.22
CA GLN A 79 6.23 -8.60 -0.01
C GLN A 79 4.72 -8.50 -0.17
N CYS A 80 4.08 -7.57 0.55
CA CYS A 80 2.65 -7.30 0.37
C CYS A 80 2.36 -6.68 -1.00
N VAL A 81 3.19 -5.77 -1.48
CA VAL A 81 3.08 -5.16 -2.81
C VAL A 81 3.25 -6.21 -3.90
N GLU A 82 4.27 -7.07 -3.79
CA GLU A 82 4.54 -8.15 -4.74
C GLU A 82 3.38 -9.14 -4.84
N ARG A 83 2.85 -9.60 -3.70
CA ARG A 83 1.67 -10.49 -3.66
C ARG A 83 0.46 -9.87 -4.32
N TYR A 84 0.20 -8.59 -4.05
CA TYR A 84 -0.91 -7.88 -4.66
C TYR A 84 -0.70 -7.64 -6.15
N ARG A 85 0.54 -7.40 -6.58
CA ARG A 85 0.90 -7.34 -8.00
C ARG A 85 0.60 -8.66 -8.70
N ALA A 86 1.04 -9.78 -8.12
CA ALA A 86 0.77 -11.11 -8.66
C ALA A 86 -0.73 -11.40 -8.78
N ASP A 87 -1.52 -11.03 -7.74
CA ASP A 87 -2.99 -11.15 -7.77
C ASP A 87 -3.63 -10.29 -8.86
N LEU A 88 -3.13 -9.07 -9.10
CA LEU A 88 -3.63 -8.25 -10.19
C LEU A 88 -3.29 -8.82 -11.56
N LEU A 89 -2.08 -9.30 -11.75
CA LEU A 89 -1.63 -9.89 -13.01
C LEU A 89 -2.38 -11.18 -13.33
N SER A 90 -2.72 -12.00 -12.32
CA SER A 90 -3.50 -13.22 -12.50
C SER A 90 -4.95 -12.97 -12.94
N LYS A 91 -5.43 -11.75 -12.83
CA LYS A 91 -6.78 -11.33 -13.25
C LYS A 91 -6.83 -10.78 -14.67
N ILE A 92 -5.68 -10.68 -15.34
CA ILE A 92 -5.65 -10.31 -16.76
C ILE A 92 -6.18 -11.50 -17.56
N PRO A 93 -7.29 -11.34 -18.31
CA PRO A 93 -7.81 -12.43 -19.15
C PRO A 93 -6.81 -12.74 -20.26
N PRO A 94 -6.78 -14.00 -20.75
CA PRO A 94 -6.03 -14.33 -21.95
C PRO A 94 -6.58 -13.49 -23.12
N LEU A 95 -5.69 -13.04 -23.99
CA LEU A 95 -6.06 -12.26 -25.18
C LEU A 95 -6.77 -13.17 -26.19
N ASP A 96 -8.10 -13.09 -26.21
CA ASP A 96 -8.93 -13.76 -27.21
C ASP A 96 -9.45 -12.72 -28.21
N ASP A 97 -9.43 -13.06 -29.50
CA ASP A 97 -9.88 -12.15 -30.56
C ASP A 97 -11.37 -11.78 -30.48
N ALA A 98 -12.17 -12.53 -29.71
CA ALA A 98 -13.63 -12.42 -29.69
C ALA A 98 -14.17 -11.35 -28.69
N GLY A 99 -13.37 -10.81 -27.78
CA GLY A 99 -13.83 -9.93 -26.69
C GLY A 99 -13.05 -8.62 -26.52
N ALA A 100 -12.47 -8.09 -27.57
CA ALA A 100 -11.48 -7.01 -27.53
C ALA A 100 -11.93 -5.71 -26.81
N SER A 101 -13.21 -5.40 -26.77
CA SER A 101 -13.70 -4.14 -26.18
C SER A 101 -13.86 -4.23 -24.64
N GLU A 102 -14.50 -5.27 -24.12
CA GLU A 102 -14.68 -5.45 -22.66
C GLU A 102 -13.37 -5.80 -21.97
N GLN A 103 -12.54 -6.63 -22.62
CA GLN A 103 -11.20 -6.97 -22.14
C GLN A 103 -10.29 -5.74 -22.08
N GLY A 104 -10.43 -4.79 -23.00
CA GLY A 104 -9.66 -3.54 -23.02
C GLY A 104 -9.89 -2.68 -21.78
N GLU A 105 -11.14 -2.55 -21.30
CA GLU A 105 -11.45 -1.83 -20.07
C GLU A 105 -10.88 -2.54 -18.84
N GLU A 106 -10.98 -3.85 -18.78
CA GLU A 106 -10.46 -4.63 -17.65
C GLU A 106 -8.94 -4.54 -17.55
N ILE A 107 -8.24 -4.69 -18.67
CA ILE A 107 -6.79 -4.51 -18.76
C ILE A 107 -6.40 -3.09 -18.34
N THR A 108 -7.09 -2.07 -18.85
CA THR A 108 -6.84 -0.67 -18.48
C THR A 108 -6.99 -0.45 -16.97
N ASN A 109 -8.04 -1.03 -16.37
CA ASN A 109 -8.25 -0.95 -14.92
C ASN A 109 -7.13 -1.64 -14.13
N VAL A 110 -6.62 -2.77 -14.60
CA VAL A 110 -5.47 -3.45 -13.98
C VAL A 110 -4.21 -2.60 -14.08
N VAL A 111 -3.93 -2.02 -15.26
CA VAL A 111 -2.77 -1.14 -15.49
C VAL A 111 -2.81 0.06 -14.54
N LEU A 112 -3.95 0.75 -14.43
CA LEU A 112 -4.11 1.88 -13.50
C LEU A 112 -3.89 1.49 -12.04
N ARG A 113 -4.23 0.27 -11.65
CA ARG A 113 -3.96 -0.25 -10.30
C ARG A 113 -2.48 -0.57 -10.11
N LEU A 114 -1.82 -1.13 -11.13
CA LEU A 114 -0.38 -1.40 -11.11
C LEU A 114 0.43 -0.10 -11.00
N GLU A 115 0.05 0.96 -11.71
CA GLU A 115 0.68 2.28 -11.58
C GLU A 115 0.58 2.84 -10.14
N LYS A 116 -0.58 2.65 -9.50
CA LYS A 116 -0.75 3.05 -8.09
C LYS A 116 0.15 2.25 -7.15
N LEU A 117 0.39 0.96 -7.44
CA LEU A 117 1.30 0.12 -6.66
C LEU A 117 2.75 0.59 -6.73
N LEU A 118 3.21 1.12 -7.86
CA LEU A 118 4.57 1.65 -8.00
C LEU A 118 4.91 2.72 -6.95
N ARG A 119 3.92 3.50 -6.52
CA ARG A 119 4.11 4.49 -5.44
C ARG A 119 4.36 3.84 -4.08
N TYR A 120 3.66 2.76 -3.79
CA TYR A 120 3.85 2.00 -2.54
C TYR A 120 5.21 1.30 -2.54
N GLU A 121 5.57 0.69 -3.66
CA GLU A 121 6.86 0.03 -3.85
C GLU A 121 8.03 1.00 -3.65
N ARG A 122 8.01 2.16 -4.34
CA ARG A 122 9.03 3.20 -4.19
C ARG A 122 9.13 3.69 -2.74
N ARG A 123 8.00 3.84 -2.05
CA ARG A 123 7.98 4.26 -0.65
C ARG A 123 8.61 3.22 0.27
N ALA A 124 8.25 1.95 0.09
CA ALA A 124 8.80 0.86 0.90
C ALA A 124 10.29 0.67 0.63
N THR A 125 10.73 0.71 -0.65
CA THR A 125 12.14 0.66 -1.03
C THR A 125 12.92 1.82 -0.41
N SER A 126 12.41 3.05 -0.50
CA SER A 126 13.06 4.23 0.10
C SER A 126 13.18 4.12 1.63
N LYS A 127 12.18 3.55 2.31
CA LYS A 127 12.26 3.28 3.76
C LYS A 127 13.37 2.28 4.07
N ARG A 128 13.42 1.17 3.32
CA ARG A 128 14.44 0.14 3.50
C ARG A 128 15.84 0.70 3.29
N ASP A 129 16.04 1.42 2.18
CA ASP A 129 17.35 1.96 1.81
C ASP A 129 17.85 3.01 2.83
N LYS A 130 16.93 3.78 3.42
CA LYS A 130 17.27 4.70 4.52
C LYS A 130 17.68 3.95 5.79
N ALA A 131 16.96 2.89 6.13
CA ALA A 131 17.26 2.10 7.31
C ALA A 131 18.57 1.29 7.19
N ILE A 132 18.99 0.94 5.96
CA ILE A 132 20.28 0.29 5.71
C ILE A 132 21.45 1.28 5.85
N LYS A 133 21.21 2.58 5.58
CA LYS A 133 22.25 3.61 5.62
C LYS A 133 22.40 4.28 7.00
N SER A 134 21.47 4.03 7.92
CA SER A 134 21.51 4.56 9.29
C SER A 134 22.34 3.68 10.19
#